data_fcaaeabede6c92dd176bce718e9c7bec
#
_entry.id   fcaaeabede6c92dd176bce718e9c7bec
#
_cell.length_a   1.000
_cell.length_b   1.000
_cell.length_c   1.000
_cell.angle_alpha   90.00
_cell.angle_beta   90.00
_cell.angle_gamma   90.00
#
_symmetry.space_group_name_H-M   'P 1'
#
loop_
_entity.id
_entity.type
_entity.pdbx_description
1 polymer ?
#
loop_
_entity_poly.entity_id
_entity_poly.type
_entity_poly.pdbx_seq_one_letter_code
_entity_poly.pdbx_strand_id
1 'polypeptide(L)'
;MFKGKEILLLPIIIFLFSLGGATFGMSEEAVPFISILAPLTLALGYDSIVAVAITYLACILGFSSAMLNPFTVGIAESIAGIQVYSGIELRTVIWFITTLVGTAFIMAYAMKVKKNPKKSLVYESDQIKRKNLQNFEDKKGDFTLSHKIILLAFAIAIGVIVWGVLEKGFWIPEIAAVFLAVGVISGILGKLSPDEMANAFIEGAKEMIGPAIMIGFARGIIVIAENANIIDTILYNLSNAIGSLPSLLAAYVMYPIQMFINFFINSGSGQAALTMPILAPLGDLVGISRQLTVLIYQLGDGFSNAMFPTSGVLIACLGIAGVPYGKWLKWIIPLQIILFALSIGFITIASLIGWA
;
A
#
# COMPACT_ATOMS: atom_id res chain seq x y z
N MET A 1 -21.06 -16.15 -13.48
CA MET A 1 -20.35 -15.61 -14.63
C MET A 1 -18.85 -15.99 -14.69
N PHE A 2 -18.18 -16.32 -13.57
CA PHE A 2 -16.76 -16.66 -13.53
C PHE A 2 -16.43 -18.12 -13.15
N LYS A 3 -17.37 -19.08 -13.26
CA LYS A 3 -17.08 -20.50 -12.96
C LYS A 3 -15.92 -20.98 -13.86
N GLY A 4 -14.78 -21.34 -13.26
CA GLY A 4 -13.57 -21.83 -13.92
C GLY A 4 -12.50 -20.75 -14.28
N LYS A 5 -12.80 -19.43 -14.17
CA LYS A 5 -11.84 -18.34 -14.43
C LYS A 5 -11.52 -17.50 -13.17
N GLU A 6 -11.90 -17.99 -12.00
CA GLU A 6 -11.75 -17.29 -10.72
C GLU A 6 -10.28 -16.96 -10.40
N ILE A 7 -9.36 -17.78 -10.91
CA ILE A 7 -7.93 -17.58 -10.71
C ILE A 7 -7.40 -16.31 -11.42
N LEU A 8 -8.06 -15.89 -12.52
CA LEU A 8 -7.67 -14.67 -13.26
C LEU A 8 -8.12 -13.39 -12.57
N LEU A 9 -9.07 -13.48 -11.63
CA LEU A 9 -9.57 -12.32 -10.89
C LEU A 9 -8.47 -11.73 -10.00
N LEU A 10 -7.67 -12.58 -9.33
CA LEU A 10 -6.63 -12.10 -8.42
C LEU A 10 -5.55 -11.25 -9.12
N PRO A 11 -4.93 -11.69 -10.23
CA PRO A 11 -3.96 -10.86 -10.95
C PRO A 11 -4.54 -9.53 -11.46
N ILE A 12 -5.81 -9.52 -11.88
CA ILE A 12 -6.48 -8.30 -12.33
C ILE A 12 -6.63 -7.31 -11.15
N ILE A 13 -7.07 -7.80 -10.00
CA ILE A 13 -7.21 -6.97 -8.80
C ILE A 13 -5.81 -6.45 -8.39
N ILE A 14 -4.80 -7.30 -8.32
CA ILE A 14 -3.43 -6.90 -7.97
C ILE A 14 -2.94 -5.80 -8.92
N PHE A 15 -3.13 -5.97 -10.23
CA PHE A 15 -2.72 -4.99 -11.23
C PHE A 15 -3.41 -3.64 -11.02
N LEU A 16 -4.73 -3.63 -10.81
CA LEU A 16 -5.51 -2.41 -10.60
C LEU A 16 -5.09 -1.66 -9.33
N PHE A 17 -4.92 -2.36 -8.22
CA PHE A 17 -4.47 -1.76 -6.97
C PHE A 17 -3.01 -1.28 -7.05
N SER A 18 -2.13 -2.04 -7.71
CA SER A 18 -0.76 -1.61 -7.96
C SER A 18 -0.70 -0.38 -8.88
N LEU A 19 -1.54 -0.33 -9.90
CA LEU A 19 -1.64 0.85 -10.77
C LEU A 19 -2.12 2.08 -9.98
N GLY A 20 -3.10 1.91 -9.10
CA GLY A 20 -3.56 2.97 -8.20
C GLY A 20 -2.44 3.51 -7.32
N GLY A 21 -1.67 2.62 -6.67
CA GLY A 21 -0.50 2.99 -5.89
C GLY A 21 0.56 3.73 -6.71
N ALA A 22 0.81 3.27 -7.95
CA ALA A 22 1.84 3.83 -8.83
C ALA A 22 1.47 5.18 -9.46
N THR A 23 0.19 5.49 -9.60
CA THR A 23 -0.27 6.70 -10.32
C THR A 23 -0.70 7.81 -9.38
N PHE A 24 -1.62 7.57 -8.46
CA PHE A 24 -2.12 8.59 -7.53
C PHE A 24 -1.79 8.33 -6.06
N GLY A 25 -0.93 7.34 -5.78
CA GLY A 25 -0.45 7.08 -4.43
C GLY A 25 -1.46 6.38 -3.53
N MET A 26 -2.34 5.53 -4.11
CA MET A 26 -3.32 4.74 -3.37
C MET A 26 -2.65 3.94 -2.25
N SER A 27 -3.07 4.14 -1.04
CA SER A 27 -2.60 3.46 0.18
C SER A 27 -3.76 3.29 1.17
N GLU A 28 -4.22 4.39 1.76
CA GLU A 28 -5.31 4.45 2.74
C GLU A 28 -6.64 3.98 2.14
N GLU A 29 -6.86 4.25 0.88
CA GLU A 29 -8.06 3.84 0.15
C GLU A 29 -8.16 2.31 -0.02
N ALA A 30 -7.08 1.57 0.20
CA ALA A 30 -7.12 0.11 0.24
C ALA A 30 -7.95 -0.42 1.43
N VAL A 31 -8.03 0.34 2.54
CA VAL A 31 -8.65 -0.10 3.79
C VAL A 31 -10.12 -0.50 3.62
N PRO A 32 -11.01 0.34 3.05
CA PRO A 32 -12.40 -0.05 2.86
C PRO A 32 -12.59 -1.24 1.91
N PHE A 33 -11.69 -1.45 0.96
CA PHE A 33 -11.78 -2.61 0.07
C PHE A 33 -11.55 -3.95 0.77
N ILE A 34 -10.81 -3.97 1.89
CA ILE A 34 -10.61 -5.18 2.69
C ILE A 34 -11.93 -5.75 3.19
N SER A 35 -12.86 -4.90 3.66
CA SER A 35 -14.18 -5.33 4.13
C SER A 35 -14.99 -6.03 3.04
N ILE A 36 -14.77 -5.70 1.77
CA ILE A 36 -15.42 -6.32 0.62
C ILE A 36 -14.67 -7.56 0.14
N LEU A 37 -13.34 -7.43 0.01
CA LEU A 37 -12.54 -8.47 -0.63
C LEU A 37 -12.17 -9.63 0.31
N ALA A 38 -12.15 -9.43 1.64
CA ALA A 38 -11.88 -10.51 2.57
C ALA A 38 -12.98 -11.58 2.57
N PRO A 39 -14.28 -11.26 2.69
CA PRO A 39 -15.34 -12.23 2.51
C PRO A 39 -15.33 -12.89 1.13
N LEU A 40 -15.08 -12.11 0.06
CA LEU A 40 -15.04 -12.63 -1.31
C LEU A 40 -13.91 -13.65 -1.49
N THR A 41 -12.70 -13.36 -1.03
CA THR A 41 -11.55 -14.28 -1.14
C THR A 41 -11.79 -15.56 -0.35
N LEU A 42 -12.39 -15.47 0.85
CA LEU A 42 -12.77 -16.63 1.65
C LEU A 42 -13.81 -17.49 0.93
N ALA A 43 -14.82 -16.89 0.30
CA ALA A 43 -15.84 -17.59 -0.49
C ALA A 43 -15.24 -18.27 -1.74
N LEU A 44 -14.22 -17.66 -2.36
CA LEU A 44 -13.48 -18.24 -3.49
C LEU A 44 -12.50 -19.35 -3.10
N GLY A 45 -12.39 -19.67 -1.81
CA GLY A 45 -11.54 -20.76 -1.29
C GLY A 45 -10.09 -20.33 -0.97
N TYR A 46 -9.80 -19.03 -0.97
CA TYR A 46 -8.53 -18.46 -0.50
C TYR A 46 -8.62 -18.09 0.99
N ASP A 47 -7.57 -17.55 1.58
CA ASP A 47 -7.53 -17.11 2.98
C ASP A 47 -7.50 -15.59 3.14
N SER A 48 -7.60 -15.11 4.39
CA SER A 48 -7.59 -13.68 4.71
C SER A 48 -6.25 -13.01 4.40
N ILE A 49 -5.11 -13.74 4.38
CA ILE A 49 -3.82 -13.19 3.94
C ILE A 49 -3.88 -12.83 2.46
N VAL A 50 -4.49 -13.68 1.63
CA VAL A 50 -4.67 -13.38 0.20
C VAL A 50 -5.51 -12.12 0.02
N ALA A 51 -6.55 -11.89 0.84
CA ALA A 51 -7.34 -10.68 0.76
C ALA A 51 -6.49 -9.41 0.97
N VAL A 52 -5.69 -9.37 2.04
CA VAL A 52 -4.79 -8.24 2.33
C VAL A 52 -3.72 -8.11 1.24
N ALA A 53 -3.24 -9.23 0.71
CA ALA A 53 -2.19 -9.24 -0.31
C ALA A 53 -2.66 -8.66 -1.65
N ILE A 54 -3.87 -9.01 -2.11
CA ILE A 54 -4.38 -8.51 -3.40
C ILE A 54 -4.88 -7.07 -3.35
N THR A 55 -5.06 -6.51 -2.15
CA THR A 55 -5.46 -5.12 -1.94
C THR A 55 -4.28 -4.28 -1.47
N TYR A 56 -4.03 -4.27 -0.17
CA TYR A 56 -3.02 -3.43 0.46
C TYR A 56 -1.61 -3.68 -0.07
N LEU A 57 -1.14 -4.95 -0.09
CA LEU A 57 0.21 -5.21 -0.60
C LEU A 57 0.32 -4.86 -2.08
N ALA A 58 -0.71 -5.09 -2.87
CA ALA A 58 -0.73 -4.68 -4.28
C ALA A 58 -0.60 -3.15 -4.42
N CYS A 59 -1.33 -2.36 -3.60
CA CYS A 59 -1.13 -0.90 -3.54
C CYS A 59 0.31 -0.53 -3.20
N ILE A 60 0.88 -1.16 -2.17
CA ILE A 60 2.24 -0.87 -1.70
C ILE A 60 3.29 -1.23 -2.77
N LEU A 61 3.13 -2.33 -3.51
CA LEU A 61 4.02 -2.64 -4.63
C LEU A 61 4.04 -1.52 -5.67
N GLY A 62 2.86 -0.97 -6.01
CA GLY A 62 2.73 0.17 -6.90
C GLY A 62 3.27 1.46 -6.30
N PHE A 63 2.89 1.78 -5.08
CA PHE A 63 3.32 2.97 -4.33
C PHE A 63 4.85 3.06 -4.21
N SER A 64 5.50 1.93 -3.88
CA SER A 64 6.96 1.86 -3.69
C SER A 64 7.75 2.02 -4.97
N SER A 65 7.18 1.64 -6.10
CA SER A 65 7.79 1.70 -7.42
C SER A 65 7.10 2.73 -8.34
N ALA A 66 6.46 3.74 -7.74
CA ALA A 66 5.56 4.64 -8.42
C ALA A 66 6.22 5.47 -9.53
N MET A 67 5.41 5.71 -10.56
CA MET A 67 5.74 6.55 -11.72
C MET A 67 5.30 8.00 -11.53
N LEU A 68 4.07 8.19 -11.01
CA LEU A 68 3.38 9.49 -10.99
C LEU A 68 2.81 9.82 -9.59
N ASN A 69 3.18 9.08 -8.55
CA ASN A 69 2.64 9.30 -7.20
C ASN A 69 2.97 10.73 -6.71
N PRO A 70 1.98 11.61 -6.56
CA PRO A 70 2.20 13.00 -6.17
C PRO A 70 2.71 13.13 -4.73
N PHE A 71 2.40 12.19 -3.85
CA PHE A 71 2.72 12.22 -2.43
C PHE A 71 4.12 11.72 -2.10
N THR A 72 4.76 10.98 -3.02
CA THR A 72 6.14 10.50 -2.85
C THR A 72 7.04 11.06 -3.93
N VAL A 73 6.94 10.57 -5.17
CA VAL A 73 7.77 10.98 -6.30
C VAL A 73 7.67 12.49 -6.53
N GLY A 74 6.44 13.02 -6.63
CA GLY A 74 6.23 14.45 -6.91
C GLY A 74 6.85 15.35 -5.86
N ILE A 75 6.65 15.06 -4.57
CA ILE A 75 7.23 15.85 -3.47
C ILE A 75 8.75 15.66 -3.42
N ALA A 76 9.25 14.43 -3.51
CA ALA A 76 10.68 14.18 -3.43
C ALA A 76 11.46 14.83 -4.59
N GLU A 77 10.95 14.75 -5.81
CA GLU A 77 11.55 15.40 -6.99
C GLU A 77 11.51 16.94 -6.89
N SER A 78 10.39 17.50 -6.41
CA SER A 78 10.27 18.93 -6.15
C SER A 78 11.32 19.42 -5.14
N ILE A 79 11.49 18.71 -4.02
CA ILE A 79 12.48 19.05 -2.99
C ILE A 79 13.91 18.85 -3.53
N ALA A 80 14.14 17.79 -4.31
CA ALA A 80 15.42 17.54 -4.96
C ALA A 80 15.75 18.59 -6.04
N GLY A 81 14.80 19.44 -6.43
CA GLY A 81 15.01 20.48 -7.45
C GLY A 81 15.17 19.92 -8.86
N ILE A 82 14.53 18.80 -9.16
CA ILE A 82 14.45 18.22 -10.51
C ILE A 82 13.02 18.32 -11.05
N GLN A 83 12.86 18.14 -12.35
CA GLN A 83 11.54 18.20 -12.98
C GLN A 83 10.63 17.10 -12.41
N VAL A 84 9.45 17.50 -11.92
CA VAL A 84 8.47 16.57 -11.36
C VAL A 84 8.02 15.56 -12.43
N TYR A 85 7.99 14.30 -12.03
CA TYR A 85 7.71 13.11 -12.85
C TYR A 85 8.74 12.86 -13.97
N SER A 86 9.97 13.39 -13.82
CA SER A 86 11.08 13.00 -14.70
C SER A 86 11.53 11.56 -14.45
N GLY A 87 12.16 10.95 -15.45
CA GLY A 87 12.62 9.54 -15.37
C GLY A 87 11.51 8.50 -15.36
N ILE A 88 10.31 8.86 -15.85
CA ILE A 88 9.11 8.01 -15.87
C ILE A 88 9.34 6.68 -16.60
N GLU A 89 10.22 6.64 -17.61
CA GLU A 89 10.50 5.46 -18.42
C GLU A 89 11.08 4.34 -17.56
N LEU A 90 12.14 4.63 -16.80
CA LEU A 90 12.76 3.64 -15.92
C LEU A 90 11.84 3.30 -14.75
N ARG A 91 11.13 4.28 -14.18
CA ARG A 91 10.15 4.06 -13.12
C ARG A 91 9.03 3.12 -13.58
N THR A 92 8.57 3.24 -14.83
CA THR A 92 7.55 2.34 -15.41
C THR A 92 8.07 0.89 -15.50
N VAL A 93 9.33 0.71 -15.90
CA VAL A 93 9.95 -0.63 -15.94
C VAL A 93 10.07 -1.21 -14.53
N ILE A 94 10.52 -0.41 -13.56
CA ILE A 94 10.65 -0.81 -12.16
C ILE A 94 9.28 -1.23 -11.60
N TRP A 95 8.24 -0.41 -11.82
CA TRP A 95 6.87 -0.73 -11.42
C TRP A 95 6.37 -2.04 -12.03
N PHE A 96 6.58 -2.23 -13.33
CA PHE A 96 6.12 -3.43 -14.01
C PHE A 96 6.78 -4.69 -13.46
N ILE A 97 8.11 -4.68 -13.28
CA ILE A 97 8.88 -5.80 -12.73
C ILE A 97 8.45 -6.08 -11.28
N THR A 98 8.34 -5.04 -10.47
CA THR A 98 7.91 -5.16 -9.06
C THR A 98 6.52 -5.76 -8.94
N THR A 99 5.57 -5.25 -9.73
CA THR A 99 4.19 -5.75 -9.76
C THR A 99 4.14 -7.20 -10.24
N LEU A 100 4.91 -7.57 -11.25
CA LEU A 100 4.98 -8.94 -11.76
C LEU A 100 5.52 -9.91 -10.70
N VAL A 101 6.62 -9.55 -10.03
CA VAL A 101 7.24 -10.38 -8.99
C VAL A 101 6.30 -10.52 -7.79
N GLY A 102 5.68 -9.41 -7.34
CA GLY A 102 4.69 -9.44 -6.27
C GLY A 102 3.47 -10.29 -6.63
N THR A 103 2.95 -10.15 -7.86
CA THR A 103 1.85 -10.97 -8.37
C THR A 103 2.23 -12.45 -8.36
N ALA A 104 3.41 -12.81 -8.86
CA ALA A 104 3.87 -14.20 -8.88
C ALA A 104 3.96 -14.79 -7.45
N PHE A 105 4.48 -14.03 -6.49
CA PHE A 105 4.56 -14.44 -5.09
C PHE A 105 3.17 -14.65 -4.46
N ILE A 106 2.27 -13.68 -4.64
CA ILE A 106 0.90 -13.75 -4.11
C ILE A 106 0.15 -14.94 -4.73
N MET A 107 0.24 -15.12 -6.04
CA MET A 107 -0.41 -16.21 -6.75
C MET A 107 0.12 -17.59 -6.36
N ALA A 108 1.43 -17.72 -6.16
CA ALA A 108 2.04 -18.96 -5.68
C ALA A 108 1.46 -19.39 -4.32
N TYR A 109 1.32 -18.42 -3.40
CA TYR A 109 0.71 -18.66 -2.09
C TYR A 109 -0.81 -18.95 -2.21
N ALA A 110 -1.54 -18.15 -2.97
CA ALA A 110 -2.98 -18.31 -3.17
C ALA A 110 -3.33 -19.70 -3.75
N MET A 111 -2.60 -20.15 -4.76
CA MET A 111 -2.77 -21.49 -5.34
C MET A 111 -2.45 -22.61 -4.34
N LYS A 112 -1.39 -22.43 -3.53
CA LYS A 112 -1.03 -23.38 -2.47
C LYS A 112 -2.13 -23.54 -1.43
N VAL A 113 -2.73 -22.42 -1.00
CA VAL A 113 -3.83 -22.40 -0.04
C VAL A 113 -5.11 -22.97 -0.66
N LYS A 114 -5.45 -22.59 -1.90
CA LYS A 114 -6.63 -23.11 -2.60
C LYS A 114 -6.56 -24.62 -2.77
N LYS A 115 -5.38 -25.18 -3.11
CA LYS A 115 -5.18 -26.63 -3.25
C LYS A 115 -5.22 -27.37 -1.91
N ASN A 116 -4.72 -26.75 -0.84
CA ASN A 116 -4.69 -27.32 0.49
C ASN A 116 -4.90 -26.23 1.56
N PRO A 117 -6.15 -25.98 1.98
CA PRO A 117 -6.47 -24.93 2.95
C PRO A 117 -5.72 -25.04 4.29
N LYS A 118 -5.34 -26.24 4.72
CA LYS A 118 -4.54 -26.45 5.94
C LYS A 118 -3.13 -25.86 5.88
N LYS A 119 -2.64 -25.50 4.67
CA LYS A 119 -1.35 -24.80 4.49
C LYS A 119 -1.45 -23.29 4.70
N SER A 120 -2.65 -22.77 4.91
CA SER A 120 -2.85 -21.36 5.30
C SER A 120 -2.29 -21.11 6.70
N LEU A 121 -1.58 -19.98 6.86
CA LEU A 121 -1.07 -19.54 8.16
C LEU A 121 -2.20 -19.08 9.11
N VAL A 122 -3.37 -18.75 8.55
CA VAL A 122 -4.56 -18.26 9.28
C VAL A 122 -5.73 -19.24 9.19
N TYR A 123 -5.47 -20.51 8.92
CA TYR A 123 -6.50 -21.52 8.69
C TYR A 123 -7.55 -21.58 9.80
N GLU A 124 -7.13 -21.61 11.07
CA GLU A 124 -8.04 -21.74 12.22
C GLU A 124 -8.97 -20.54 12.36
N SER A 125 -8.42 -19.32 12.27
CA SER A 125 -9.23 -18.10 12.36
C SER A 125 -10.19 -17.96 11.17
N ASP A 126 -9.76 -18.37 9.98
CA ASP A 126 -10.60 -18.29 8.78
C ASP A 126 -11.71 -19.34 8.74
N GLN A 127 -11.57 -20.46 9.44
CA GLN A 127 -12.65 -21.43 9.61
C GLN A 127 -13.87 -20.81 10.32
N ILE A 128 -13.62 -20.01 11.36
CA ILE A 128 -14.68 -19.33 12.10
C ILE A 128 -15.40 -18.32 11.18
N LYS A 129 -14.61 -17.53 10.43
CA LYS A 129 -15.16 -16.56 9.47
C LYS A 129 -15.99 -17.23 8.37
N ARG A 130 -15.52 -18.37 7.83
CA ARG A 130 -16.26 -19.14 6.82
C ARG A 130 -17.59 -19.69 7.33
N LYS A 131 -17.65 -20.17 8.59
CA LYS A 131 -18.90 -20.60 9.19
C LYS A 131 -19.90 -19.46 9.29
N ASN A 132 -19.43 -18.26 9.66
CA ASN A 132 -20.27 -17.07 9.70
C ASN A 132 -20.77 -16.70 8.29
N LEU A 133 -19.92 -16.75 7.27
CA LEU A 133 -20.31 -16.48 5.88
C LEU A 133 -21.35 -17.48 5.36
N GLN A 134 -21.24 -18.76 5.67
CA GLN A 134 -22.23 -19.78 5.27
C GLN A 134 -23.64 -19.48 5.82
N ASN A 135 -23.74 -18.90 7.02
CA ASN A 135 -25.01 -18.49 7.59
C ASN A 135 -25.65 -17.30 6.81
N PHE A 136 -24.87 -16.58 6.00
CA PHE A 136 -25.36 -15.52 5.09
C PHE A 136 -25.67 -16.06 3.68
N GLU A 137 -25.07 -17.18 3.24
CA GLU A 137 -25.32 -17.76 1.90
C GLU A 137 -26.74 -18.30 1.74
N ASP A 138 -27.44 -18.64 2.82
CA ASP A 138 -28.85 -19.07 2.79
C ASP A 138 -29.80 -17.90 2.39
N LYS A 139 -29.33 -16.66 2.34
CA LYS A 139 -30.03 -15.51 1.79
C LYS A 139 -29.57 -15.18 0.36
N LYS A 140 -29.63 -16.14 -0.55
CA LYS A 140 -29.35 -15.91 -1.98
C LYS A 140 -30.35 -14.91 -2.54
N GLY A 141 -29.94 -13.65 -2.60
CA GLY A 141 -30.63 -12.63 -3.39
C GLY A 141 -30.15 -12.68 -4.85
N ASP A 142 -31.06 -12.49 -5.78
CA ASP A 142 -30.71 -12.33 -7.20
C ASP A 142 -29.85 -11.09 -7.40
N PHE A 143 -28.87 -11.16 -8.32
CA PHE A 143 -28.06 -10.02 -8.72
C PHE A 143 -28.91 -9.04 -9.54
N THR A 144 -29.55 -8.11 -8.85
CA THR A 144 -30.56 -7.18 -9.38
C THR A 144 -29.93 -6.03 -10.18
N LEU A 145 -30.76 -5.27 -10.90
CA LEU A 145 -30.33 -4.05 -11.58
C LEU A 145 -29.76 -3.02 -10.57
N SER A 146 -30.32 -2.92 -9.38
CA SER A 146 -29.80 -2.04 -8.31
C SER A 146 -28.35 -2.39 -7.96
N HIS A 147 -27.99 -3.66 -7.82
CA HIS A 147 -26.62 -4.07 -7.57
C HIS A 147 -25.66 -3.65 -8.70
N LYS A 148 -26.09 -3.74 -9.97
CA LYS A 148 -25.28 -3.28 -11.12
C LYS A 148 -25.06 -1.78 -11.11
N ILE A 149 -26.10 -1.00 -10.76
CA ILE A 149 -26.02 0.47 -10.68
C ILE A 149 -25.11 0.88 -9.51
N ILE A 150 -25.20 0.21 -8.37
CA ILE A 150 -24.31 0.46 -7.22
C ILE A 150 -22.83 0.21 -7.60
N LEU A 151 -22.55 -0.91 -8.28
CA LEU A 151 -21.18 -1.19 -8.76
C LEU A 151 -20.70 -0.15 -9.77
N LEU A 152 -21.60 0.32 -10.66
CA LEU A 152 -21.26 1.40 -11.59
C LEU A 152 -20.99 2.72 -10.86
N ALA A 153 -21.82 3.08 -9.88
CA ALA A 153 -21.61 4.26 -9.05
C ALA A 153 -20.26 4.21 -8.31
N PHE A 154 -19.90 3.03 -7.78
CA PHE A 154 -18.60 2.81 -7.16
C PHE A 154 -17.45 2.96 -8.16
N ALA A 155 -17.55 2.41 -9.36
CA ALA A 155 -16.53 2.58 -10.41
C ALA A 155 -16.36 4.05 -10.83
N ILE A 156 -17.48 4.79 -10.93
CA ILE A 156 -17.47 6.23 -11.21
C ILE A 156 -16.76 7.00 -10.06
N ALA A 157 -17.05 6.64 -8.81
CA ALA A 157 -16.42 7.27 -7.65
C ALA A 157 -14.90 7.09 -7.64
N ILE A 158 -14.41 5.89 -7.96
CA ILE A 158 -12.97 5.66 -8.14
C ILE A 158 -12.41 6.55 -9.25
N GLY A 159 -13.11 6.66 -10.39
CA GLY A 159 -12.72 7.58 -11.47
C GLY A 159 -12.67 9.05 -11.03
N VAL A 160 -13.62 9.49 -10.20
CA VAL A 160 -13.65 10.84 -9.63
C VAL A 160 -12.48 11.05 -8.66
N ILE A 161 -12.16 10.06 -7.82
CA ILE A 161 -10.99 10.14 -6.91
C ILE A 161 -9.70 10.27 -7.72
N VAL A 162 -9.48 9.39 -8.72
CA VAL A 162 -8.28 9.44 -9.56
C VAL A 162 -8.14 10.80 -10.24
N TRP A 163 -9.21 11.27 -10.90
CA TRP A 163 -9.21 12.59 -11.53
C TRP A 163 -9.01 13.71 -10.52
N GLY A 164 -9.67 13.63 -9.37
CA GLY A 164 -9.57 14.63 -8.32
C GLY A 164 -8.17 14.74 -7.72
N VAL A 165 -7.49 13.62 -7.49
CA VAL A 165 -6.11 13.60 -6.98
C VAL A 165 -5.15 14.18 -8.02
N LEU A 166 -5.23 13.75 -9.29
CA LEU A 166 -4.30 14.17 -10.34
C LEU A 166 -4.50 15.62 -10.78
N GLU A 167 -5.75 16.10 -10.89
CA GLU A 167 -6.10 17.39 -11.51
C GLU A 167 -6.52 18.46 -10.51
N LYS A 168 -7.05 18.09 -9.35
CA LYS A 168 -7.64 19.01 -8.37
C LYS A 168 -6.94 18.99 -7.01
N GLY A 169 -5.94 18.12 -6.84
CA GLY A 169 -5.23 17.98 -5.57
C GLY A 169 -6.10 17.45 -4.43
N PHE A 170 -7.04 16.55 -4.73
CA PHE A 170 -7.83 15.90 -3.69
C PHE A 170 -6.93 15.25 -2.65
N TRP A 171 -7.30 15.45 -1.39
CA TRP A 171 -6.67 14.88 -0.22
C TRP A 171 -7.69 14.04 0.57
N ILE A 172 -7.31 13.57 1.74
CA ILE A 172 -8.16 12.69 2.57
C ILE A 172 -9.59 13.21 2.76
N PRO A 173 -9.87 14.51 3.03
CA PRO A 173 -11.24 15.00 3.21
C PRO A 173 -12.10 14.84 1.96
N GLU A 174 -11.57 15.15 0.77
CA GLU A 174 -12.32 15.06 -0.48
C GLU A 174 -12.57 13.59 -0.84
N ILE A 175 -11.58 12.71 -0.65
CA ILE A 175 -11.70 11.28 -0.86
C ILE A 175 -12.76 10.69 0.10
N ALA A 176 -12.72 11.07 1.38
CA ALA A 176 -13.71 10.65 2.36
C ALA A 176 -15.13 11.12 1.98
N ALA A 177 -15.27 12.35 1.46
CA ALA A 177 -16.55 12.86 0.97
C ALA A 177 -17.10 12.05 -0.21
N VAL A 178 -16.24 11.64 -1.16
CA VAL A 178 -16.65 10.77 -2.28
C VAL A 178 -17.11 9.40 -1.78
N PHE A 179 -16.40 8.77 -0.85
CA PHE A 179 -16.81 7.49 -0.28
C PHE A 179 -18.11 7.60 0.51
N LEU A 180 -18.30 8.68 1.29
CA LEU A 180 -19.55 8.92 2.00
C LEU A 180 -20.73 9.08 1.02
N ALA A 181 -20.55 9.84 -0.05
CA ALA A 181 -21.56 10.00 -1.10
C ALA A 181 -21.93 8.67 -1.75
N VAL A 182 -20.95 7.82 -2.05
CA VAL A 182 -21.20 6.47 -2.58
C VAL A 182 -21.97 5.61 -1.57
N GLY A 183 -21.63 5.68 -0.29
CA GLY A 183 -22.33 4.96 0.77
C GLY A 183 -23.82 5.34 0.81
N VAL A 184 -24.12 6.65 0.81
CA VAL A 184 -25.50 7.17 0.80
C VAL A 184 -26.24 6.77 -0.47
N ILE A 185 -25.63 6.96 -1.64
CA ILE A 185 -26.22 6.56 -2.95
C ILE A 185 -26.50 5.06 -2.96
N SER A 186 -25.58 4.24 -2.48
CA SER A 186 -25.74 2.78 -2.42
C SER A 186 -26.88 2.38 -1.48
N GLY A 187 -27.02 3.05 -0.34
CA GLY A 187 -28.13 2.83 0.60
C GLY A 187 -29.49 3.15 -0.04
N ILE A 188 -29.60 4.29 -0.72
CA ILE A 188 -30.83 4.69 -1.42
C ILE A 188 -31.17 3.70 -2.56
N LEU A 189 -30.20 3.34 -3.39
CA LEU A 189 -30.38 2.40 -4.48
C LEU A 189 -30.65 0.97 -3.98
N GLY A 190 -30.11 0.61 -2.82
CA GLY A 190 -30.37 -0.62 -2.10
C GLY A 190 -31.73 -0.64 -1.39
N LYS A 191 -32.46 0.49 -1.40
CA LYS A 191 -33.74 0.68 -0.70
C LYS A 191 -33.67 0.49 0.82
N LEU A 192 -32.54 0.85 1.41
CA LEU A 192 -32.38 0.87 2.86
C LEU A 192 -33.14 2.07 3.46
N SER A 193 -33.76 1.86 4.60
CA SER A 193 -34.33 2.95 5.41
C SER A 193 -33.21 3.84 5.97
N PRO A 194 -33.50 5.11 6.36
CA PRO A 194 -32.50 5.96 7.01
C PRO A 194 -31.88 5.33 8.24
N ASP A 195 -32.65 4.60 9.05
CA ASP A 195 -32.14 3.89 10.24
C ASP A 195 -31.21 2.75 9.88
N GLU A 196 -31.53 1.97 8.82
CA GLU A 196 -30.65 0.92 8.33
C GLU A 196 -29.33 1.48 7.78
N MET A 197 -29.38 2.61 7.05
CA MET A 197 -28.18 3.30 6.57
C MET A 197 -27.31 3.80 7.73
N ALA A 198 -27.94 4.43 8.74
CA ALA A 198 -27.24 4.91 9.93
C ALA A 198 -26.59 3.75 10.71
N ASN A 199 -27.32 2.65 10.90
CA ASN A 199 -26.78 1.47 11.57
C ASN A 199 -25.64 0.84 10.79
N ALA A 200 -25.74 0.72 9.46
CA ALA A 200 -24.66 0.22 8.62
C ALA A 200 -23.40 1.10 8.72
N PHE A 201 -23.55 2.43 8.74
CA PHE A 201 -22.44 3.36 8.95
C PHE A 201 -21.80 3.18 10.33
N ILE A 202 -22.62 3.04 11.40
CA ILE A 202 -22.13 2.81 12.76
C ILE A 202 -21.36 1.49 12.86
N GLU A 203 -21.86 0.41 12.25
CA GLU A 203 -21.14 -0.87 12.23
C GLU A 203 -19.80 -0.76 11.50
N GLY A 204 -19.74 -0.10 10.35
CA GLY A 204 -18.49 0.19 9.66
C GLY A 204 -17.51 1.03 10.52
N ALA A 205 -18.02 2.05 11.22
CA ALA A 205 -17.20 2.87 12.12
C ALA A 205 -16.64 2.06 13.29
N LYS A 206 -17.40 1.11 13.85
CA LYS A 206 -16.92 0.22 14.92
C LYS A 206 -15.72 -0.64 14.48
N GLU A 207 -15.72 -1.11 13.23
CA GLU A 207 -14.59 -1.88 12.67
C GLU A 207 -13.28 -1.05 12.64
N MET A 208 -13.41 0.27 12.52
CA MET A 208 -12.28 1.20 12.44
C MET A 208 -11.70 1.61 13.80
N ILE A 209 -12.39 1.36 14.92
CA ILE A 209 -11.94 1.77 16.27
C ILE A 209 -10.61 1.11 16.63
N GLY A 210 -10.50 -0.19 16.46
CA GLY A 210 -9.26 -0.92 16.74
C GLY A 210 -8.06 -0.40 15.95
N PRO A 211 -8.14 -0.36 14.62
CA PRO A 211 -7.13 0.28 13.77
C PRO A 211 -6.79 1.72 14.18
N ALA A 212 -7.78 2.58 14.47
CA ALA A 212 -7.54 3.96 14.87
C ALA A 212 -6.72 4.08 16.17
N ILE A 213 -7.01 3.24 17.17
CA ILE A 213 -6.24 3.19 18.42
C ILE A 213 -4.80 2.73 18.16
N MET A 214 -4.60 1.71 17.32
CA MET A 214 -3.26 1.23 16.97
C MET A 214 -2.44 2.28 16.22
N ILE A 215 -3.05 3.02 15.30
CA ILE A 215 -2.43 4.17 14.62
C ILE A 215 -2.03 5.25 15.64
N GLY A 216 -2.89 5.53 16.62
CA GLY A 216 -2.59 6.48 17.70
C GLY A 216 -1.34 6.08 18.51
N PHE A 217 -1.22 4.81 18.90
CA PHE A 217 -0.01 4.31 19.58
C PHE A 217 1.23 4.38 18.68
N ALA A 218 1.13 3.99 17.40
CA ALA A 218 2.22 4.10 16.45
C ALA A 218 2.70 5.57 16.31
N ARG A 219 1.75 6.53 16.18
CA ARG A 219 2.09 7.96 16.13
C ARG A 219 2.76 8.45 17.44
N GLY A 220 2.36 7.91 18.58
CA GLY A 220 3.01 8.22 19.87
C GLY A 220 4.51 7.94 19.88
N ILE A 221 4.96 6.83 19.27
CA ILE A 221 6.39 6.51 19.11
C ILE A 221 7.11 7.60 18.31
N ILE A 222 6.49 8.03 17.22
CA ILE A 222 7.03 9.08 16.33
C ILE A 222 7.19 10.39 17.09
N VAL A 223 6.15 10.84 17.81
CA VAL A 223 6.15 12.08 18.58
C VAL A 223 7.27 12.07 19.63
N ILE A 224 7.50 10.93 20.30
CA ILE A 224 8.60 10.79 21.27
C ILE A 224 9.96 10.94 20.56
N ALA A 225 10.15 10.29 19.41
CA ALA A 225 11.40 10.36 18.66
C ALA A 225 11.68 11.76 18.11
N GLU A 226 10.65 12.47 17.63
CA GLU A 226 10.71 13.86 17.17
C GLU A 226 11.09 14.80 18.33
N ASN A 227 10.38 14.74 19.46
CA ASN A 227 10.62 15.61 20.62
C ASN A 227 12.00 15.37 21.28
N ALA A 228 12.54 14.18 21.15
CA ALA A 228 13.88 13.84 21.66
C ALA A 228 15.00 14.17 20.66
N ASN A 229 14.72 14.75 19.49
CA ASN A 229 15.66 15.02 18.40
C ASN A 229 16.47 13.79 17.96
N ILE A 230 15.91 12.59 18.16
CA ILE A 230 16.57 11.32 17.80
C ILE A 230 16.75 11.24 16.31
N ILE A 231 15.75 11.67 15.53
CA ILE A 231 15.74 11.59 14.06
C ILE A 231 16.84 12.47 13.48
N ASP A 232 16.96 13.72 13.93
CA ASP A 232 18.00 14.66 13.48
C ASP A 232 19.40 14.13 13.79
N THR A 233 19.59 13.56 14.98
CA THR A 233 20.86 12.95 15.39
C THR A 233 21.23 11.76 14.50
N ILE A 234 20.26 10.90 14.14
CA ILE A 234 20.47 9.78 13.22
C ILE A 234 20.87 10.30 11.84
N LEU A 235 20.12 11.26 11.26
CA LEU A 235 20.39 11.82 9.94
C LEU A 235 21.80 12.46 9.88
N TYR A 236 22.19 13.22 10.89
CA TYR A 236 23.50 13.85 10.96
C TYR A 236 24.64 12.82 10.95
N ASN A 237 24.56 11.80 11.82
CA ASN A 237 25.60 10.77 11.88
C ASN A 237 25.67 9.92 10.60
N LEU A 238 24.53 9.61 10.01
CA LEU A 238 24.46 8.87 8.76
C LEU A 238 25.04 9.66 7.57
N SER A 239 24.77 10.97 7.49
CA SER A 239 25.35 11.86 6.47
C SER A 239 26.86 11.87 6.54
N ASN A 240 27.42 11.98 7.73
CA ASN A 240 28.88 11.93 7.93
C ASN A 240 29.49 10.59 7.52
N ALA A 241 28.82 9.48 7.82
CA ALA A 241 29.29 8.15 7.44
C ALA A 241 29.23 7.90 5.93
N ILE A 242 28.18 8.38 5.26
CA ILE A 242 27.97 8.21 3.82
C ILE A 242 28.93 9.08 3.00
N GLY A 243 29.20 10.30 3.44
CA GLY A 243 29.99 11.30 2.70
C GLY A 243 31.41 10.86 2.33
N SER A 244 31.94 9.79 2.95
CA SER A 244 33.24 9.21 2.66
C SER A 244 33.21 7.99 1.74
N LEU A 245 32.04 7.50 1.33
CA LEU A 245 31.87 6.29 0.57
C LEU A 245 31.93 6.53 -0.96
N PRO A 246 32.41 5.57 -1.76
CA PRO A 246 32.22 5.57 -3.21
C PRO A 246 30.71 5.61 -3.56
N SER A 247 30.36 6.29 -4.66
CA SER A 247 28.96 6.59 -5.06
C SER A 247 28.02 5.37 -5.00
N LEU A 248 28.41 4.25 -5.60
CA LEU A 248 27.57 3.06 -5.64
C LEU A 248 27.38 2.45 -4.23
N LEU A 249 28.43 2.45 -3.40
CA LEU A 249 28.34 1.96 -2.04
C LEU A 249 27.50 2.90 -1.17
N ALA A 250 27.65 4.20 -1.35
CA ALA A 250 26.81 5.21 -0.72
C ALA A 250 25.32 4.99 -1.06
N ALA A 251 24.98 4.75 -2.34
CA ALA A 251 23.63 4.43 -2.78
C ALA A 251 23.05 3.19 -2.10
N TYR A 252 23.87 2.12 -1.97
CA TYR A 252 23.45 0.90 -1.28
C TYR A 252 23.23 1.09 0.21
N VAL A 253 24.02 1.94 0.85
CA VAL A 253 23.86 2.25 2.28
C VAL A 253 22.67 3.18 2.52
N MET A 254 22.42 4.14 1.64
CA MET A 254 21.27 5.05 1.73
C MET A 254 19.93 4.30 1.72
N TYR A 255 19.80 3.21 0.97
CA TYR A 255 18.57 2.46 0.83
C TYR A 255 18.07 1.85 2.17
N PRO A 256 18.82 0.99 2.88
CA PRO A 256 18.36 0.47 4.18
C PRO A 256 18.22 1.57 5.24
N ILE A 257 18.94 2.68 5.12
CA ILE A 257 18.73 3.85 5.97
C ILE A 257 17.33 4.43 5.77
N GLN A 258 16.86 4.58 4.53
CA GLN A 258 15.50 5.04 4.26
C GLN A 258 14.45 4.07 4.83
N MET A 259 14.68 2.76 4.71
CA MET A 259 13.82 1.75 5.35
C MET A 259 13.80 1.92 6.88
N PHE A 260 14.96 2.18 7.49
CA PHE A 260 15.06 2.38 8.94
C PHE A 260 14.34 3.66 9.38
N ILE A 261 14.48 4.75 8.64
CA ILE A 261 13.78 6.01 8.92
C ILE A 261 12.27 5.83 8.78
N ASN A 262 11.79 5.06 7.80
CA ASN A 262 10.38 4.78 7.62
C ASN A 262 9.74 4.04 8.81
N PHE A 263 10.52 3.32 9.60
CA PHE A 263 10.01 2.74 10.85
C PHE A 263 9.51 3.83 11.82
N PHE A 264 10.16 4.98 11.84
CA PHE A 264 9.80 6.12 12.70
C PHE A 264 8.84 7.08 12.00
N ILE A 265 9.00 7.30 10.67
CA ILE A 265 8.22 8.24 9.88
C ILE A 265 7.52 7.48 8.76
N ASN A 266 6.45 6.79 9.13
CA ASN A 266 5.64 6.01 8.21
C ASN A 266 4.68 6.92 7.41
N SER A 267 5.25 7.82 6.61
CA SER A 267 4.53 8.77 5.76
C SER A 267 5.42 9.15 4.59
N GLY A 268 5.05 8.76 3.37
CA GLY A 268 5.84 9.04 2.19
C GLY A 268 6.18 10.53 2.04
N SER A 269 5.18 11.40 2.09
CA SER A 269 5.39 12.86 2.01
C SER A 269 6.19 13.40 3.20
N GLY A 270 5.92 12.92 4.41
CA GLY A 270 6.64 13.31 5.62
C GLY A 270 8.10 12.89 5.59
N GLN A 271 8.39 11.65 5.19
CA GLN A 271 9.76 11.17 5.05
C GLN A 271 10.50 11.92 3.93
N ALA A 272 9.86 12.18 2.77
CA ALA A 272 10.45 13.00 1.71
C ALA A 272 10.82 14.40 2.22
N ALA A 273 9.88 15.07 2.90
CA ALA A 273 10.09 16.42 3.42
C ALA A 273 11.24 16.49 4.43
N LEU A 274 11.43 15.44 5.24
CA LEU A 274 12.50 15.38 6.22
C LEU A 274 13.85 14.99 5.61
N THR A 275 13.86 13.97 4.74
CA THR A 275 15.12 13.35 4.32
C THR A 275 15.69 13.94 3.03
N MET A 276 14.85 14.35 2.08
CA MET A 276 15.32 14.84 0.77
C MET A 276 16.16 16.12 0.83
N PRO A 277 15.86 17.12 1.73
CA PRO A 277 16.73 18.29 1.89
C PRO A 277 18.18 17.96 2.28
N ILE A 278 18.39 16.81 2.89
CA ILE A 278 19.72 16.31 3.31
C ILE A 278 20.30 15.37 2.24
N LEU A 279 19.47 14.42 1.77
CA LEU A 279 19.95 13.35 0.89
C LEU A 279 20.24 13.82 -0.54
N ALA A 280 19.49 14.81 -1.07
CA ALA A 280 19.76 15.29 -2.41
C ALA A 280 21.13 16.00 -2.50
N PRO A 281 21.48 16.95 -1.62
CA PRO A 281 22.83 17.52 -1.60
C PRO A 281 23.92 16.50 -1.24
N LEU A 282 23.64 15.54 -0.37
CA LEU A 282 24.57 14.47 -0.04
C LEU A 282 24.83 13.56 -1.25
N GLY A 283 23.79 13.23 -2.01
CA GLY A 283 23.90 12.50 -3.27
C GLY A 283 24.81 13.22 -4.26
N ASP A 284 24.59 14.51 -4.47
CA ASP A 284 25.45 15.34 -5.33
C ASP A 284 26.93 15.28 -4.87
N LEU A 285 27.18 15.37 -3.56
CA LEU A 285 28.52 15.33 -2.98
C LEU A 285 29.25 14.01 -3.24
N VAL A 286 28.53 12.89 -3.19
CA VAL A 286 29.11 11.55 -3.41
C VAL A 286 28.97 11.06 -4.87
N GLY A 287 28.49 11.90 -5.78
CA GLY A 287 28.36 11.60 -7.21
C GLY A 287 27.17 10.69 -7.53
N ILE A 288 26.07 10.77 -6.78
CA ILE A 288 24.79 10.11 -7.05
C ILE A 288 23.84 11.14 -7.64
N SER A 289 23.19 10.83 -8.77
CA SER A 289 22.19 11.73 -9.37
C SER A 289 21.00 11.95 -8.42
N ARG A 290 20.37 13.11 -8.54
CA ARG A 290 19.17 13.42 -7.74
C ARG A 290 18.01 12.49 -8.05
N GLN A 291 17.87 12.05 -9.31
CA GLN A 291 16.89 11.02 -9.70
C GLN A 291 17.11 9.70 -8.97
N LEU A 292 18.36 9.22 -8.92
CA LEU A 292 18.69 8.01 -8.20
C LEU A 292 18.47 8.18 -6.69
N THR A 293 18.77 9.33 -6.13
CA THR A 293 18.50 9.66 -4.71
C THR A 293 17.01 9.59 -4.40
N VAL A 294 16.15 10.16 -5.27
CA VAL A 294 14.69 10.04 -5.14
C VAL A 294 14.21 8.59 -5.24
N LEU A 295 14.79 7.80 -6.15
CA LEU A 295 14.46 6.37 -6.27
C LEU A 295 14.83 5.60 -5.00
N ILE A 296 16.02 5.84 -4.44
CA ILE A 296 16.49 5.21 -3.20
C ILE A 296 15.53 5.51 -2.04
N TYR A 297 15.16 6.80 -1.88
CA TYR A 297 14.16 7.20 -0.89
C TYR A 297 12.86 6.43 -1.10
N GLN A 298 12.31 6.46 -2.31
CA GLN A 298 11.00 5.88 -2.62
C GLN A 298 10.95 4.36 -2.38
N LEU A 299 11.96 3.61 -2.81
CA LEU A 299 12.03 2.17 -2.59
C LEU A 299 12.16 1.83 -1.10
N GLY A 300 12.93 2.63 -0.35
CA GLY A 300 13.14 2.45 1.08
C GLY A 300 11.90 2.76 1.91
N ASP A 301 11.25 3.88 1.64
CA ASP A 301 9.97 4.25 2.25
C ASP A 301 8.89 3.22 1.91
N GLY A 302 8.66 2.99 0.63
CA GLY A 302 7.48 2.27 0.17
C GLY A 302 7.45 0.80 0.59
N PHE A 303 8.48 -0.01 0.24
CA PHE A 303 8.44 -1.45 0.50
C PHE A 303 8.39 -1.81 1.97
N SER A 304 9.01 -0.99 2.83
CA SER A 304 9.02 -1.24 4.27
C SER A 304 7.64 -1.05 4.91
N ASN A 305 6.73 -0.29 4.30
CA ASN A 305 5.33 -0.13 4.74
C ASN A 305 4.57 -1.46 4.79
N ALA A 306 4.90 -2.42 3.92
CA ALA A 306 4.25 -3.74 3.93
C ALA A 306 4.69 -4.61 5.12
N MET A 307 5.69 -4.20 5.89
CA MET A 307 6.28 -5.02 6.95
C MET A 307 6.19 -4.35 8.33
N PHE A 308 6.33 -3.03 8.43
CA PHE A 308 6.47 -2.38 9.73
C PHE A 308 5.15 -2.23 10.47
N PRO A 309 5.13 -2.51 11.80
CA PRO A 309 3.93 -2.36 12.62
C PRO A 309 3.55 -0.90 12.86
N THR A 310 4.43 0.03 12.56
CA THR A 310 4.18 1.47 12.58
C THR A 310 3.36 1.94 11.37
N SER A 311 3.21 1.11 10.32
CA SER A 311 2.31 1.39 9.21
C SER A 311 0.84 1.24 9.66
N GLY A 312 0.19 2.38 9.90
CA GLY A 312 -1.21 2.42 10.34
C GLY A 312 -2.14 1.74 9.34
N VAL A 313 -1.90 1.95 8.04
CA VAL A 313 -2.70 1.34 6.96
C VAL A 313 -2.57 -0.18 6.95
N LEU A 314 -1.34 -0.71 7.12
CA LEU A 314 -1.12 -2.16 7.25
C LEU A 314 -1.92 -2.72 8.42
N ILE A 315 -1.80 -2.10 9.59
CA ILE A 315 -2.46 -2.57 10.81
C ILE A 315 -3.98 -2.49 10.67
N ALA A 316 -4.51 -1.43 10.04
CA ALA A 316 -5.93 -1.32 9.72
C ALA A 316 -6.40 -2.47 8.82
N CYS A 317 -5.71 -2.72 7.71
CA CYS A 317 -6.04 -3.80 6.78
C CYS A 317 -6.00 -5.18 7.44
N LEU A 318 -4.96 -5.45 8.25
CA LEU A 318 -4.83 -6.70 9.00
C LEU A 318 -5.93 -6.87 10.04
N GLY A 319 -6.28 -5.77 10.75
CA GLY A 319 -7.34 -5.75 11.76
C GLY A 319 -8.69 -6.10 11.17
N ILE A 320 -9.09 -5.43 10.08
CA ILE A 320 -10.35 -5.69 9.38
C ILE A 320 -10.39 -7.12 8.81
N ALA A 321 -9.30 -7.56 8.19
CA ALA A 321 -9.20 -8.93 7.67
C ALA A 321 -9.12 -9.98 8.79
N GLY A 322 -8.89 -9.58 10.05
CA GLY A 322 -8.68 -10.48 11.18
C GLY A 322 -7.44 -11.36 11.00
N VAL A 323 -6.35 -10.78 10.48
CA VAL A 323 -5.06 -11.46 10.29
C VAL A 323 -4.10 -11.02 11.40
N PRO A 324 -3.61 -11.93 12.26
CA PRO A 324 -2.63 -11.57 13.27
C PRO A 324 -1.33 -11.08 12.62
N TYR A 325 -0.79 -9.94 13.10
CA TYR A 325 0.42 -9.32 12.57
C TYR A 325 1.61 -10.29 12.47
N GLY A 326 1.84 -11.12 13.50
CA GLY A 326 2.94 -12.11 13.47
C GLY A 326 2.80 -13.17 12.36
N LYS A 327 1.56 -13.51 11.95
CA LYS A 327 1.31 -14.40 10.82
C LYS A 327 1.58 -13.70 9.48
N TRP A 328 1.18 -12.43 9.36
CA TRP A 328 1.50 -11.60 8.22
C TRP A 328 3.00 -11.41 8.07
N LEU A 329 3.70 -11.03 9.14
CA LEU A 329 5.15 -10.83 9.14
C LEU A 329 5.89 -12.08 8.67
N LYS A 330 5.53 -13.25 9.21
CA LYS A 330 6.10 -14.53 8.78
C LYS A 330 5.89 -14.80 7.29
N TRP A 331 4.75 -14.37 6.74
CA TRP A 331 4.40 -14.58 5.34
C TRP A 331 5.12 -13.60 4.41
N ILE A 332 5.26 -12.31 4.81
CA ILE A 332 5.78 -11.26 3.95
C ILE A 332 7.33 -11.21 3.89
N ILE A 333 8.04 -11.70 4.92
CA ILE A 333 9.52 -11.64 4.99
C ILE A 333 10.19 -12.21 3.73
N PRO A 334 9.83 -13.38 3.17
CA PRO A 334 10.46 -13.87 1.94
C PRO A 334 10.30 -12.91 0.76
N LEU A 335 9.13 -12.26 0.62
CA LEU A 335 8.93 -11.25 -0.42
C LEU A 335 9.78 -10.01 -0.15
N GLN A 336 9.91 -9.57 1.11
CA GLN A 336 10.75 -8.41 1.46
C GLN A 336 12.22 -8.64 1.10
N ILE A 337 12.73 -9.86 1.27
CA ILE A 337 14.09 -10.21 0.86
C ILE A 337 14.22 -10.12 -0.67
N ILE A 338 13.24 -10.60 -1.42
CA ILE A 338 13.21 -10.50 -2.89
C ILE A 338 13.16 -9.03 -3.33
N LEU A 339 12.27 -8.22 -2.72
CA LEU A 339 12.13 -6.80 -3.03
C LEU A 339 13.40 -6.02 -2.67
N PHE A 340 14.06 -6.36 -1.56
CA PHE A 340 15.35 -5.78 -1.19
C PHE A 340 16.41 -6.07 -2.27
N ALA A 341 16.54 -7.32 -2.70
CA ALA A 341 17.48 -7.70 -3.75
C ALA A 341 17.16 -7.00 -5.09
N LEU A 342 15.87 -6.89 -5.45
CA LEU A 342 15.43 -6.16 -6.63
C LEU A 342 15.78 -4.67 -6.53
N SER A 343 15.57 -4.05 -5.36
CA SER A 343 15.90 -2.64 -5.13
C SER A 343 17.39 -2.38 -5.33
N ILE A 344 18.24 -3.24 -4.78
CA ILE A 344 19.70 -3.16 -5.04
C ILE A 344 20.00 -3.30 -6.54
N GLY A 345 19.34 -4.22 -7.25
CA GLY A 345 19.45 -4.35 -8.70
C GLY A 345 19.03 -3.08 -9.47
N PHE A 346 17.90 -2.50 -9.12
CA PHE A 346 17.41 -1.26 -9.73
C PHE A 346 18.34 -0.07 -9.47
N ILE A 347 18.82 0.09 -8.23
CA ILE A 347 19.81 1.10 -7.86
C ILE A 347 21.09 0.93 -8.68
N THR A 348 21.56 -0.33 -8.82
CA THR A 348 22.76 -0.64 -9.63
C THR A 348 22.56 -0.24 -11.09
N ILE A 349 21.46 -0.68 -11.70
CA ILE A 349 21.15 -0.38 -13.10
C ILE A 349 21.06 1.14 -13.30
N ALA A 350 20.30 1.85 -12.47
CA ALA A 350 20.13 3.30 -12.56
C ALA A 350 21.46 4.04 -12.42
N SER A 351 22.33 3.59 -11.50
CA SER A 351 23.69 4.13 -11.34
C SER A 351 24.57 3.90 -12.58
N LEU A 352 24.57 2.66 -13.12
CA LEU A 352 25.44 2.30 -14.26
C LEU A 352 25.04 2.97 -15.57
N ILE A 353 23.75 3.20 -15.80
CA ILE A 353 23.27 3.94 -16.99
C ILE A 353 23.38 5.45 -16.86
N GLY A 354 23.84 5.95 -15.70
CA GLY A 354 23.92 7.40 -15.44
C GLY A 354 22.53 8.07 -15.45
N TRP A 355 21.52 7.39 -14.89
CA TRP A 355 20.15 7.89 -14.88
C TRP A 355 20.04 9.18 -14.05
N ALA A 356 19.72 10.30 -14.74
CA ALA A 356 19.74 11.64 -14.19
C ALA A 356 18.42 12.41 -14.49
#